data_17c05b56d360ca71a0990bcb7e56a102
#
_entry.id   17c05b56d360ca71a0990bcb7e56a102
#
_cell.length_a   1.000
_cell.length_b   1.000
_cell.length_c   1.000
_cell.angle_alpha   90.00
_cell.angle_beta   90.00
_cell.angle_gamma   90.00
#
_symmetry.space_group_name_H-M   'P 1'
#
loop_
_entity.id
_entity.type
_entity.pdbx_description
1 polymer ?
#
loop_
_entity_poly.entity_id
_entity_poly.type
_entity_poly.pdbx_seq_one_letter_code
_entity_poly.pdbx_strand_id
1 'polypeptide(L)'
;RYSRQTLFDGIGKEGQRKLADSFVVIIGCGALGTIIATTLVRAGIGKIRIIDRDFIEYHNLQRQVLFDEEDIRNQLPKAVAAHRHLSKVNSSIDIEGIVADVNYSNIERFVQGADLILDGLDNFETRYLINDASLKHNIPWIYGGAICSSGMTMNIIPGKTPCFRCLHPMDVAGGTVLTCDTAGVIGPAPFVTGSLQSAEAMKILVGAENINLDLIAIDVWEGEFNRFKISSLPDCPACQGKYEFLDAKLGTRTTSLCGQNAVQVLNPGTKEVSLESLATKLRSVGKVSYNEFMLRCEVDNYEMVVFPDGRAIVKNTDDESLARGLYAKYLGM
;
A
#
# COMPACT_ATOMS: atom_id res chain seq x y z
N ARG A 1 12.22 26.52 -3.79
CA ARG A 1 11.12 25.58 -4.02
C ARG A 1 10.08 25.67 -2.90
N TYR A 2 10.44 25.61 -1.62
CA TYR A 2 9.55 25.52 -0.47
C TYR A 2 9.22 26.84 0.22
N SER A 3 9.49 28.00 -0.42
CA SER A 3 9.35 29.34 0.19
C SER A 3 7.96 29.62 0.77
N ARG A 4 6.90 29.13 0.16
CA ARG A 4 5.52 29.30 0.66
C ARG A 4 5.23 28.38 1.86
N GLN A 5 5.76 27.17 1.86
CA GLN A 5 5.62 26.21 2.94
C GLN A 5 6.39 26.66 4.20
N THR A 6 7.58 27.23 4.03
CA THR A 6 8.40 27.73 5.14
C THR A 6 7.89 29.03 5.76
N LEU A 7 6.92 29.72 5.14
CA LEU A 7 6.23 30.88 5.73
C LEU A 7 5.13 30.44 6.72
N PHE A 8 4.69 29.21 6.63
CA PHE A 8 3.70 28.66 7.59
C PHE A 8 4.43 28.32 8.88
N ASP A 9 4.03 28.95 9.99
CA ASP A 9 4.70 28.84 11.29
C ASP A 9 4.81 27.41 11.81
N GLY A 10 3.80 26.56 11.49
CA GLY A 10 3.81 25.13 11.86
C GLY A 10 4.92 24.31 11.20
N ILE A 11 5.59 24.84 10.17
CA ILE A 11 6.73 24.19 9.51
C ILE A 11 7.99 25.05 9.68
N GLY A 12 7.97 26.32 9.24
CA GLY A 12 9.12 27.19 9.28
C GLY A 12 10.32 26.64 8.48
N LYS A 13 11.47 27.24 8.67
CA LYS A 13 12.73 26.78 8.05
C LYS A 13 13.24 25.48 8.71
N GLU A 14 13.10 25.39 10.02
CA GLU A 14 13.57 24.21 10.79
C GLU A 14 12.71 22.98 10.48
N GLY A 15 11.38 23.10 10.44
CA GLY A 15 10.50 22.02 10.03
C GLY A 15 10.79 21.55 8.59
N GLN A 16 11.07 22.48 7.67
CA GLN A 16 11.46 22.10 6.30
C GLN A 16 12.77 21.30 6.26
N ARG A 17 13.73 21.62 7.14
CA ARG A 17 14.97 20.86 7.27
C ARG A 17 14.67 19.44 7.78
N LYS A 18 13.84 19.32 8.82
CA LYS A 18 13.40 18.00 9.34
C LYS A 18 12.71 17.17 8.28
N LEU A 19 11.81 17.78 7.45
CA LEU A 19 11.19 17.08 6.33
C LEU A 19 12.23 16.57 5.31
N ALA A 20 13.23 17.41 5.01
CA ALA A 20 14.29 17.04 4.07
C ALA A 20 15.24 15.94 4.61
N ASP A 21 15.33 15.79 5.91
CA ASP A 21 16.15 14.76 6.58
C ASP A 21 15.34 13.46 6.82
N SER A 22 14.02 13.45 6.55
CA SER A 22 13.13 12.33 6.90
C SER A 22 13.09 11.26 5.80
N PHE A 23 12.90 10.01 6.24
CA PHE A 23 12.64 8.85 5.41
C PHE A 23 11.24 8.28 5.68
N VAL A 24 10.40 8.21 4.64
CA VAL A 24 9.01 7.74 4.70
C VAL A 24 8.81 6.51 3.82
N VAL A 25 8.08 5.53 4.32
CA VAL A 25 7.68 4.33 3.58
C VAL A 25 6.18 4.38 3.32
N ILE A 26 5.77 4.31 2.06
CA ILE A 26 4.38 4.24 1.62
C ILE A 26 4.12 2.81 1.13
N ILE A 27 3.22 2.11 1.80
CA ILE A 27 2.81 0.75 1.44
C ILE A 27 1.47 0.83 0.73
N GLY A 28 1.45 0.47 -0.56
CA GLY A 28 0.35 0.67 -1.48
C GLY A 28 0.44 2.00 -2.23
N CYS A 29 0.32 1.96 -3.56
CA CYS A 29 0.31 3.12 -4.46
C CYS A 29 -1.00 3.17 -5.26
N GLY A 30 -2.12 2.91 -4.55
CA GLY A 30 -3.47 3.03 -5.06
C GLY A 30 -4.03 4.45 -4.92
N ALA A 31 -5.33 4.56 -4.66
CA ALA A 31 -6.03 5.83 -4.58
C ALA A 31 -5.49 6.75 -3.46
N LEU A 32 -5.23 6.20 -2.28
CA LEU A 32 -4.63 6.93 -1.15
C LEU A 32 -3.13 7.19 -1.40
N GLY A 33 -2.38 6.13 -1.75
CA GLY A 33 -0.93 6.18 -1.89
C GLY A 33 -0.46 7.18 -2.94
N THR A 34 -1.19 7.34 -4.06
CA THR A 34 -0.85 8.34 -5.10
C THR A 34 -0.98 9.77 -4.60
N ILE A 35 -2.00 10.08 -3.78
CA ILE A 35 -2.16 11.40 -3.15
C ILE A 35 -1.08 11.66 -2.13
N ILE A 36 -0.82 10.68 -1.24
CA ILE A 36 0.21 10.76 -0.21
C ILE A 36 1.58 11.00 -0.85
N ALA A 37 1.97 10.17 -1.80
CA ALA A 37 3.25 10.27 -2.48
C ALA A 37 3.41 11.61 -3.20
N THR A 38 2.39 12.06 -3.96
CA THR A 38 2.39 13.34 -4.64
C THR A 38 2.56 14.51 -3.67
N THR A 39 1.84 14.49 -2.56
CA THR A 39 1.85 15.56 -1.56
C THR A 39 3.20 15.64 -0.86
N LEU A 40 3.73 14.50 -0.39
CA LEU A 40 4.98 14.46 0.38
C LEU A 40 6.21 14.76 -0.48
N VAL A 41 6.25 14.30 -1.74
CA VAL A 41 7.30 14.67 -2.70
C VAL A 41 7.31 16.17 -2.93
N ARG A 42 6.14 16.80 -3.10
CA ARG A 42 6.00 18.24 -3.27
C ARG A 42 6.36 19.01 -2.00
N ALA A 43 6.10 18.44 -0.83
CA ALA A 43 6.47 19.01 0.47
C ALA A 43 7.97 18.91 0.78
N GLY A 44 8.72 18.03 0.08
CA GLY A 44 10.16 17.95 0.21
C GLY A 44 10.64 17.00 1.30
N ILE A 45 9.96 15.87 1.45
CA ILE A 45 10.48 14.73 2.23
C ILE A 45 11.75 14.22 1.56
N GLY A 46 12.84 14.04 2.32
CA GLY A 46 14.14 13.73 1.74
C GLY A 46 14.23 12.38 1.06
N LYS A 47 13.62 11.35 1.66
CA LYS A 47 13.56 10.01 1.09
C LYS A 47 12.16 9.42 1.18
N ILE A 48 11.67 8.85 0.08
CA ILE A 48 10.37 8.17 0.01
C ILE A 48 10.56 6.82 -0.66
N ARG A 49 10.11 5.76 0.02
CA ARG A 49 10.01 4.40 -0.54
C ARG A 49 8.56 4.08 -0.79
N ILE A 50 8.21 3.72 -2.02
CA ILE A 50 6.87 3.34 -2.45
C ILE A 50 6.89 1.87 -2.80
N ILE A 51 6.04 1.07 -2.16
CA ILE A 51 5.96 -0.36 -2.38
C ILE A 51 4.57 -0.70 -2.85
N ASP A 52 4.45 -1.28 -4.03
CA ASP A 52 3.19 -1.74 -4.59
C ASP A 52 3.44 -2.96 -5.48
N ARG A 53 2.54 -3.92 -5.44
CA ARG A 53 2.64 -5.17 -6.20
C ARG A 53 1.95 -5.14 -7.56
N ASP A 54 1.04 -4.17 -7.76
CA ASP A 54 0.12 -4.14 -8.88
C ASP A 54 0.65 -3.34 -10.06
N PHE A 55 -0.03 -3.50 -11.19
CA PHE A 55 0.12 -2.65 -12.36
C PHE A 55 -1.13 -1.77 -12.57
N ILE A 56 -1.03 -0.81 -13.48
CA ILE A 56 -2.06 0.20 -13.69
C ILE A 56 -3.10 -0.35 -14.67
N GLU A 57 -4.38 -0.16 -14.35
CA GLU A 57 -5.53 -0.54 -15.19
C GLU A 57 -6.47 0.66 -15.42
N TYR A 58 -7.26 0.63 -16.50
CA TYR A 58 -8.15 1.75 -16.86
C TYR A 58 -9.12 2.16 -15.74
N HIS A 59 -9.67 1.19 -15.02
CA HIS A 59 -10.57 1.47 -13.88
C HIS A 59 -9.89 2.12 -12.68
N ASN A 60 -8.56 2.19 -12.65
CA ASN A 60 -7.80 2.89 -11.62
C ASN A 60 -7.75 4.41 -11.86
N LEU A 61 -7.75 4.85 -13.12
CA LEU A 61 -7.47 6.25 -13.50
C LEU A 61 -8.46 7.26 -12.91
N GLN A 62 -9.69 6.83 -12.62
CA GLN A 62 -10.71 7.73 -12.05
C GLN A 62 -10.36 8.21 -10.61
N ARG A 63 -9.43 7.53 -9.91
CA ARG A 63 -9.05 7.86 -8.52
C ARG A 63 -7.56 7.76 -8.20
N GLN A 64 -6.72 7.22 -9.07
CA GLN A 64 -5.27 7.10 -8.87
C GLN A 64 -4.55 8.17 -9.70
N VAL A 65 -4.54 9.40 -9.19
CA VAL A 65 -4.21 10.64 -9.91
C VAL A 65 -2.78 10.76 -10.44
N LEU A 66 -1.90 9.87 -10.03
CA LEU A 66 -0.50 9.89 -10.45
C LEU A 66 -0.28 9.23 -11.80
N PHE A 67 -1.25 8.44 -12.27
CA PHE A 67 -1.13 7.59 -13.44
C PHE A 67 -1.97 8.08 -14.61
N ASP A 68 -1.57 7.70 -15.82
CA ASP A 68 -2.24 8.02 -17.06
C ASP A 68 -2.35 6.82 -18.02
N GLU A 69 -2.99 7.03 -19.19
CA GLU A 69 -3.16 5.96 -20.19
C GLU A 69 -1.84 5.53 -20.84
N GLU A 70 -0.79 6.36 -20.82
CA GLU A 70 0.51 5.99 -21.35
C GLU A 70 1.19 4.93 -20.45
N ASP A 71 1.01 5.06 -19.13
CA ASP A 71 1.49 4.05 -18.19
C ASP A 71 0.85 2.69 -18.44
N ILE A 72 -0.47 2.67 -18.77
CA ILE A 72 -1.19 1.44 -19.13
C ILE A 72 -0.68 0.85 -20.43
N ARG A 73 -0.52 1.68 -21.49
CA ARG A 73 0.04 1.22 -22.77
C ARG A 73 1.43 0.63 -22.62
N ASN A 74 2.24 1.21 -21.72
CA ASN A 74 3.59 0.74 -21.40
C ASN A 74 3.60 -0.40 -20.38
N GLN A 75 2.45 -0.84 -19.89
CA GLN A 75 2.30 -1.92 -18.90
C GLN A 75 3.18 -1.72 -17.66
N LEU A 76 3.20 -0.50 -17.13
CA LEU A 76 4.04 -0.17 -15.98
C LEU A 76 3.42 -0.64 -14.67
N PRO A 77 4.23 -1.25 -13.77
CA PRO A 77 3.86 -1.41 -12.38
C PRO A 77 3.63 -0.07 -11.71
N LYS A 78 2.67 0.01 -10.77
CA LYS A 78 2.33 1.25 -10.05
C LYS A 78 3.54 1.90 -9.39
N ALA A 79 4.38 1.13 -8.69
CA ALA A 79 5.57 1.65 -8.01
C ALA A 79 6.59 2.25 -8.98
N VAL A 80 6.76 1.66 -10.18
CA VAL A 80 7.69 2.15 -11.22
C VAL A 80 7.16 3.42 -11.85
N ALA A 81 5.88 3.47 -12.22
CA ALA A 81 5.24 4.67 -12.76
C ALA A 81 5.30 5.83 -11.76
N ALA A 82 4.98 5.55 -10.47
CA ALA A 82 5.08 6.52 -9.39
C ALA A 82 6.49 7.12 -9.30
N HIS A 83 7.53 6.29 -9.28
CA HIS A 83 8.92 6.76 -9.31
C HIS A 83 9.19 7.67 -10.50
N ARG A 84 8.80 7.26 -11.71
CA ARG A 84 9.04 8.02 -12.95
C ARG A 84 8.34 9.39 -12.96
N HIS A 85 7.08 9.44 -12.53
CA HIS A 85 6.32 10.69 -12.47
C HIS A 85 6.83 11.61 -11.36
N LEU A 86 7.03 11.10 -10.16
CA LEU A 86 7.43 11.88 -9.00
C LEU A 86 8.85 12.44 -9.10
N SER A 87 9.79 11.71 -9.72
CA SER A 87 11.14 12.19 -10.00
C SER A 87 11.16 13.42 -10.93
N LYS A 88 10.17 13.53 -11.84
CA LYS A 88 9.98 14.73 -12.67
C LYS A 88 9.40 15.91 -11.87
N VAL A 89 8.62 15.62 -10.82
CA VAL A 89 8.05 16.64 -9.92
C VAL A 89 9.12 17.26 -9.03
N ASN A 90 9.97 16.39 -8.44
CA ASN A 90 11.02 16.85 -7.53
C ASN A 90 12.28 15.96 -7.61
N SER A 91 13.23 16.40 -8.41
CA SER A 91 14.49 15.68 -8.66
C SER A 91 15.50 15.77 -7.50
N SER A 92 15.21 16.49 -6.42
CA SER A 92 16.10 16.60 -5.25
C SER A 92 15.78 15.62 -4.13
N ILE A 93 14.80 14.74 -4.34
CA ILE A 93 14.34 13.74 -3.37
C ILE A 93 14.82 12.35 -3.82
N ASP A 94 15.22 11.53 -2.87
CA ASP A 94 15.48 10.10 -3.10
C ASP A 94 14.15 9.35 -3.11
N ILE A 95 13.75 8.83 -4.28
CA ILE A 95 12.50 8.10 -4.47
C ILE A 95 12.82 6.66 -4.90
N GLU A 96 12.40 5.70 -4.08
CA GLU A 96 12.51 4.27 -4.38
C GLU A 96 11.13 3.71 -4.74
N GLY A 97 10.96 3.17 -5.96
CA GLY A 97 9.76 2.43 -6.37
C GLY A 97 10.05 0.93 -6.38
N ILE A 98 9.41 0.17 -5.50
CA ILE A 98 9.63 -1.27 -5.33
C ILE A 98 8.39 -2.05 -5.73
N VAL A 99 8.53 -2.92 -6.72
CA VAL A 99 7.46 -3.83 -7.14
C VAL A 99 7.54 -5.08 -6.28
N ALA A 100 6.73 -5.14 -5.23
CA ALA A 100 6.73 -6.28 -4.31
C ALA A 100 5.39 -6.42 -3.61
N ASP A 101 5.05 -7.65 -3.26
CA ASP A 101 3.99 -7.96 -2.32
C ASP A 101 4.54 -7.89 -0.90
N VAL A 102 3.96 -7.03 -0.07
CA VAL A 102 4.38 -6.87 1.33
C VAL A 102 3.81 -8.00 2.16
N ASN A 103 4.69 -8.78 2.78
CA ASN A 103 4.35 -9.93 3.60
C ASN A 103 5.29 -10.06 4.80
N TYR A 104 5.06 -11.03 5.67
CA TYR A 104 5.83 -11.25 6.91
C TYR A 104 7.33 -11.45 6.69
N SER A 105 7.76 -11.94 5.51
CA SER A 105 9.18 -12.23 5.24
C SER A 105 9.97 -11.00 4.78
N ASN A 106 9.31 -9.93 4.37
CA ASN A 106 9.98 -8.78 3.76
C ASN A 106 9.65 -7.41 4.38
N ILE A 107 8.54 -7.28 5.13
CA ILE A 107 8.10 -5.99 5.66
C ILE A 107 9.16 -5.33 6.56
N GLU A 108 9.82 -6.09 7.43
CA GLU A 108 10.84 -5.53 8.34
C GLU A 108 11.98 -4.89 7.55
N ARG A 109 12.44 -5.52 6.47
CA ARG A 109 13.45 -4.95 5.57
C ARG A 109 12.95 -3.68 4.89
N PHE A 110 11.69 -3.65 4.50
CA PHE A 110 11.13 -2.48 3.81
C PHE A 110 10.98 -1.26 4.70
N VAL A 111 10.65 -1.45 5.98
CA VAL A 111 10.46 -0.35 6.93
C VAL A 111 11.70 0.00 7.73
N GLN A 112 12.80 -0.75 7.56
CA GLN A 112 14.04 -0.51 8.29
C GLN A 112 14.57 0.91 8.05
N GLY A 113 14.76 1.66 9.13
CA GLY A 113 15.27 3.02 9.12
C GLY A 113 14.25 4.09 8.74
N ALA A 114 12.98 3.73 8.56
CA ALA A 114 11.92 4.70 8.30
C ALA A 114 11.55 5.48 9.56
N ASP A 115 11.29 6.77 9.39
CA ASP A 115 10.75 7.65 10.43
C ASP A 115 9.22 7.52 10.54
N LEU A 116 8.57 7.11 9.44
CA LEU A 116 7.10 7.01 9.35
C LEU A 116 6.69 6.01 8.26
N ILE A 117 5.62 5.24 8.54
CA ILE A 117 4.95 4.40 7.55
C ILE A 117 3.59 5.00 7.22
N LEU A 118 3.20 4.96 5.94
CA LEU A 118 1.92 5.45 5.44
C LEU A 118 1.16 4.34 4.72
N ASP A 119 -0.11 4.21 5.08
CA ASP A 119 -1.05 3.23 4.53
C ASP A 119 -1.73 3.77 3.27
N GLY A 120 -1.42 3.16 2.14
CA GLY A 120 -2.09 3.36 0.85
C GLY A 120 -2.87 2.13 0.37
N LEU A 121 -3.16 1.19 1.28
CA LEU A 121 -3.71 -0.14 0.99
C LEU A 121 -5.26 -0.15 0.94
N ASP A 122 -5.78 -1.26 0.44
CA ASP A 122 -7.20 -1.61 0.38
C ASP A 122 -7.57 -2.90 1.13
N ASN A 123 -6.59 -3.57 1.77
CA ASN A 123 -6.81 -4.85 2.46
C ASN A 123 -6.38 -4.82 3.93
N PHE A 124 -7.09 -5.58 4.75
CA PHE A 124 -6.88 -5.63 6.20
C PHE A 124 -5.65 -6.45 6.62
N GLU A 125 -5.33 -7.52 5.90
CA GLU A 125 -4.23 -8.42 6.28
C GLU A 125 -2.90 -7.68 6.32
N THR A 126 -2.58 -6.95 5.25
CA THR A 126 -1.34 -6.16 5.21
C THR A 126 -1.34 -5.03 6.24
N ARG A 127 -2.52 -4.46 6.60
CA ARG A 127 -2.63 -3.48 7.69
C ARG A 127 -2.30 -4.06 9.07
N TYR A 128 -2.76 -5.27 9.37
CA TYR A 128 -2.36 -5.96 10.61
C TYR A 128 -0.85 -6.23 10.63
N LEU A 129 -0.28 -6.61 9.50
CA LEU A 129 1.15 -6.82 9.36
C LEU A 129 1.96 -5.53 9.57
N ILE A 130 1.52 -4.40 8.98
CA ILE A 130 2.12 -3.08 9.22
C ILE A 130 2.04 -2.73 10.69
N ASN A 131 0.89 -2.96 11.32
CA ASN A 131 0.68 -2.69 12.74
C ASN A 131 1.68 -3.45 13.61
N ASP A 132 1.88 -4.74 13.35
CA ASP A 132 2.83 -5.57 14.09
C ASP A 132 4.27 -5.05 13.89
N ALA A 133 4.67 -4.76 12.65
CA ALA A 133 5.98 -4.22 12.34
C ALA A 133 6.21 -2.83 12.98
N SER A 134 5.21 -1.95 12.90
CA SER A 134 5.22 -0.62 13.54
C SER A 134 5.47 -0.72 15.05
N LEU A 135 4.69 -1.55 15.74
CA LEU A 135 4.81 -1.73 17.19
C LEU A 135 6.15 -2.37 17.58
N LYS A 136 6.61 -3.39 16.85
CA LYS A 136 7.88 -4.09 17.10
C LYS A 136 9.09 -3.18 16.95
N HIS A 137 9.09 -2.34 15.90
CA HIS A 137 10.20 -1.45 15.57
C HIS A 137 10.03 -0.03 16.12
N ASN A 138 8.95 0.23 16.85
CA ASN A 138 8.62 1.57 17.38
C ASN A 138 8.60 2.66 16.31
N ILE A 139 8.08 2.35 15.12
CA ILE A 139 7.94 3.27 13.99
C ILE A 139 6.47 3.71 13.93
N PRO A 140 6.16 5.01 14.06
CA PRO A 140 4.78 5.49 13.88
C PRO A 140 4.26 5.17 12.47
N TRP A 141 2.96 4.93 12.35
CA TRP A 141 2.31 4.80 11.06
C TRP A 141 0.96 5.49 11.02
N ILE A 142 0.51 5.86 9.84
CA ILE A 142 -0.77 6.52 9.64
C ILE A 142 -1.66 5.58 8.84
N TYR A 143 -2.69 5.06 9.51
CA TYR A 143 -3.76 4.30 8.91
C TYR A 143 -4.60 5.19 8.00
N GLY A 144 -5.03 4.67 6.86
CA GLY A 144 -6.00 5.28 5.97
C GLY A 144 -6.88 4.24 5.29
N GLY A 145 -8.16 4.56 5.13
CA GLY A 145 -9.13 3.74 4.41
C GLY A 145 -10.15 4.63 3.72
N ALA A 146 -10.58 4.25 2.51
CA ALA A 146 -11.65 4.95 1.79
C ALA A 146 -12.55 3.95 1.09
N ILE A 147 -13.86 4.14 1.19
CA ILE A 147 -14.88 3.32 0.56
C ILE A 147 -16.14 4.16 0.30
N CYS A 148 -16.83 3.94 -0.80
CA CYS A 148 -17.98 4.75 -1.23
C CYS A 148 -17.62 6.25 -1.30
N SER A 149 -18.28 7.06 -0.47
CA SER A 149 -18.00 8.48 -0.27
C SER A 149 -17.21 8.76 1.00
N SER A 150 -16.94 7.72 1.79
CA SER A 150 -16.38 7.86 3.14
C SER A 150 -14.88 7.58 3.17
N GLY A 151 -14.19 8.23 4.11
CA GLY A 151 -12.79 7.99 4.40
C GLY A 151 -12.51 8.01 5.89
N MET A 152 -11.47 7.29 6.30
CA MET A 152 -11.02 7.25 7.70
C MET A 152 -9.50 7.37 7.75
N THR A 153 -8.98 8.02 8.79
CA THR A 153 -7.55 8.03 9.08
C THR A 153 -7.29 8.16 10.57
N MET A 154 -6.20 7.54 11.02
CA MET A 154 -5.76 7.56 12.41
C MET A 154 -4.25 7.46 12.50
N ASN A 155 -3.63 8.27 13.33
CA ASN A 155 -2.22 8.14 13.66
C ASN A 155 -2.05 7.00 14.68
N ILE A 156 -1.21 6.02 14.36
CA ILE A 156 -0.84 4.94 15.26
C ILE A 156 0.61 5.16 15.68
N ILE A 157 0.76 5.63 16.91
CA ILE A 157 2.06 5.95 17.51
C ILE A 157 2.30 4.97 18.65
N PRO A 158 3.28 4.07 18.51
CA PRO A 158 3.58 3.07 19.52
C PRO A 158 3.71 3.68 20.92
N GLY A 159 3.00 3.10 21.89
CA GLY A 159 2.98 3.57 23.28
C GLY A 159 2.18 4.84 23.57
N LYS A 160 1.60 5.52 22.54
CA LYS A 160 0.83 6.77 22.73
C LYS A 160 -0.62 6.65 22.31
N THR A 161 -0.92 5.93 21.21
CA THR A 161 -2.27 5.76 20.70
C THR A 161 -2.68 4.30 20.72
N PRO A 162 -3.98 3.99 20.62
CA PRO A 162 -4.44 2.64 20.32
C PRO A 162 -3.83 2.16 19.00
N CYS A 163 -3.56 0.86 18.89
CA CYS A 163 -3.07 0.26 17.66
C CYS A 163 -4.22 -0.13 16.73
N PHE A 164 -3.92 -0.58 15.51
CA PHE A 164 -4.93 -0.98 14.53
C PHE A 164 -5.79 -2.17 15.01
N ARG A 165 -5.22 -3.11 15.77
CA ARG A 165 -5.99 -4.22 16.37
C ARG A 165 -6.93 -3.75 17.51
N CYS A 166 -6.66 -2.61 18.13
CA CYS A 166 -7.60 -2.00 19.05
C CYS A 166 -8.78 -1.36 18.30
N LEU A 167 -8.51 -0.76 17.13
CA LEU A 167 -9.54 -0.18 16.26
C LEU A 167 -10.38 -1.27 15.58
N HIS A 168 -9.76 -2.32 15.09
CA HIS A 168 -10.39 -3.44 14.37
C HIS A 168 -10.01 -4.77 15.05
N PRO A 169 -10.73 -5.17 16.12
CA PRO A 169 -10.54 -6.50 16.72
C PRO A 169 -10.97 -7.60 15.74
N MET A 170 -10.17 -8.67 15.64
CA MET A 170 -10.43 -9.77 14.69
C MET A 170 -11.73 -10.56 14.99
N ASP A 171 -12.13 -10.64 16.25
CA ASP A 171 -13.31 -11.38 16.68
C ASP A 171 -14.64 -10.79 16.20
N VAL A 172 -14.62 -9.56 15.66
CA VAL A 172 -15.81 -8.88 15.10
C VAL A 172 -16.03 -9.19 13.61
N ALA A 173 -15.10 -9.89 12.97
CA ALA A 173 -15.07 -10.11 11.51
C ALA A 173 -15.94 -11.28 11.01
N GLY A 174 -17.07 -11.56 11.65
CA GLY A 174 -18.07 -12.52 11.15
C GLY A 174 -19.00 -11.98 10.04
N GLY A 175 -18.75 -10.77 9.52
CA GLY A 175 -19.54 -10.15 8.47
C GLY A 175 -18.78 -9.95 7.16
N THR A 176 -19.47 -9.92 6.04
CA THR A 176 -18.93 -9.51 4.74
C THR A 176 -18.47 -8.06 4.83
N VAL A 177 -17.17 -7.84 4.88
CA VAL A 177 -16.58 -6.50 4.85
C VAL A 177 -16.76 -5.95 3.44
N LEU A 178 -17.39 -4.77 3.32
CA LEU A 178 -17.49 -4.06 2.04
C LEU A 178 -16.08 -3.66 1.58
N THR A 179 -15.81 -3.89 0.29
CA THR A 179 -14.56 -3.48 -0.36
C THR A 179 -14.84 -2.41 -1.41
N CYS A 180 -13.81 -1.70 -1.89
CA CYS A 180 -13.97 -0.75 -2.99
C CYS A 180 -14.55 -1.41 -4.25
N ASP A 181 -14.30 -2.70 -4.45
CA ASP A 181 -14.79 -3.45 -5.62
C ASP A 181 -16.26 -3.88 -5.47
N THR A 182 -16.74 -4.08 -4.24
CA THR A 182 -18.13 -4.49 -3.98
C THR A 182 -19.07 -3.30 -3.72
N ALA A 183 -18.56 -2.20 -3.16
CA ALA A 183 -19.35 -1.03 -2.82
C ALA A 183 -19.01 0.23 -3.64
N GLY A 184 -17.91 0.19 -4.40
CA GLY A 184 -17.40 1.33 -5.16
C GLY A 184 -16.67 2.36 -4.30
N VAL A 185 -16.06 3.34 -4.95
CA VAL A 185 -15.43 4.49 -4.30
C VAL A 185 -15.37 5.68 -5.27
N ILE A 186 -15.76 6.85 -4.82
CA ILE A 186 -15.62 8.10 -5.59
C ILE A 186 -14.26 8.75 -5.31
N GLY A 187 -13.63 9.33 -6.33
CA GLY A 187 -12.27 9.91 -6.22
C GLY A 187 -12.07 10.91 -5.07
N PRO A 188 -12.99 11.84 -4.79
CA PRO A 188 -12.86 12.78 -3.67
C PRO A 188 -12.62 12.13 -2.30
N ALA A 189 -13.18 10.95 -2.01
CA ALA A 189 -13.02 10.29 -0.71
C ALA A 189 -11.55 9.94 -0.40
N PRO A 190 -10.82 9.18 -1.24
CA PRO A 190 -9.40 8.94 -1.02
C PRO A 190 -8.56 10.21 -1.15
N PHE A 191 -8.97 11.23 -1.94
CA PHE A 191 -8.22 12.47 -2.06
C PHE A 191 -8.18 13.25 -0.75
N VAL A 192 -9.32 13.44 -0.10
CA VAL A 192 -9.40 14.12 1.19
C VAL A 192 -8.68 13.30 2.26
N THR A 193 -8.91 11.98 2.30
CA THR A 193 -8.27 11.07 3.27
C THR A 193 -6.74 11.10 3.13
N GLY A 194 -6.20 10.93 1.93
CA GLY A 194 -4.76 10.97 1.68
C GLY A 194 -4.13 12.34 1.96
N SER A 195 -4.89 13.43 1.78
CA SER A 195 -4.45 14.78 2.16
C SER A 195 -4.36 14.93 3.68
N LEU A 196 -5.31 14.38 4.43
CA LEU A 196 -5.27 14.36 5.90
C LEU A 196 -4.10 13.51 6.41
N GLN A 197 -3.88 12.31 5.85
CA GLN A 197 -2.71 11.48 6.16
C GLN A 197 -1.40 12.26 5.91
N SER A 198 -1.31 12.97 4.79
CA SER A 198 -0.13 13.75 4.43
C SER A 198 0.12 14.91 5.40
N ALA A 199 -0.94 15.60 5.83
CA ALA A 199 -0.84 16.67 6.81
C ALA A 199 -0.35 16.15 8.17
N GLU A 200 -0.89 15.02 8.63
CA GLU A 200 -0.45 14.38 9.87
C GLU A 200 0.98 13.83 9.76
N ALA A 201 1.37 13.30 8.59
CA ALA A 201 2.74 12.90 8.33
C ALA A 201 3.72 14.07 8.52
N MET A 202 3.41 15.22 7.93
CA MET A 202 4.24 16.42 8.08
C MET A 202 4.32 16.86 9.55
N LYS A 203 3.20 16.86 10.29
CA LYS A 203 3.18 17.18 11.73
C LYS A 203 4.08 16.25 12.55
N ILE A 204 3.97 14.94 12.34
CA ILE A 204 4.78 13.94 13.05
C ILE A 204 6.26 14.19 12.76
N LEU A 205 6.63 14.37 11.48
CA LEU A 205 8.02 14.51 11.06
C LEU A 205 8.66 15.83 11.52
N VAL A 206 7.90 16.93 11.58
CA VAL A 206 8.43 18.19 12.14
C VAL A 206 8.45 18.21 13.67
N GLY A 207 7.77 17.26 14.31
CA GLY A 207 7.64 17.19 15.77
C GLY A 207 6.61 18.18 16.33
N ALA A 208 5.49 18.40 15.63
CA ALA A 208 4.41 19.27 16.07
C ALA A 208 3.70 18.69 17.31
N GLU A 209 3.29 19.57 18.24
CA GLU A 209 2.61 19.16 19.46
C GLU A 209 1.14 18.75 19.21
N ASN A 210 0.53 19.31 18.17
CA ASN A 210 -0.90 19.16 17.87
C ASN A 210 -1.21 18.04 16.87
N ILE A 211 -0.49 16.92 16.94
CA ILE A 211 -0.81 15.72 16.15
C ILE A 211 -2.17 15.16 16.55
N ASN A 212 -2.91 14.62 15.58
CA ASN A 212 -4.21 14.01 15.87
C ASN A 212 -4.04 12.66 16.58
N LEU A 213 -4.75 12.46 17.68
CA LEU A 213 -4.74 11.21 18.46
C LEU A 213 -6.04 10.41 18.33
N ASP A 214 -7.02 10.93 17.60
CA ASP A 214 -8.34 10.36 17.42
C ASP A 214 -8.47 9.70 16.04
N LEU A 215 -9.49 8.87 15.84
CA LEU A 215 -9.92 8.44 14.51
C LEU A 215 -10.67 9.61 13.85
N ILE A 216 -10.22 10.05 12.70
CA ILE A 216 -10.96 10.97 11.83
C ILE A 216 -11.77 10.13 10.84
N ALA A 217 -13.07 10.41 10.75
CA ALA A 217 -13.96 9.87 9.74
C ALA A 217 -14.62 11.00 8.96
N ILE A 218 -14.64 10.89 7.65
CA ILE A 218 -15.24 11.87 6.75
C ILE A 218 -16.27 11.19 5.85
N ASP A 219 -17.27 11.91 5.45
CA ASP A 219 -18.11 11.59 4.30
C ASP A 219 -18.14 12.81 3.37
N VAL A 220 -17.53 12.69 2.20
CA VAL A 220 -17.39 13.81 1.27
C VAL A 220 -18.69 14.11 0.52
N TRP A 221 -19.62 13.15 0.46
CA TRP A 221 -20.92 13.34 -0.20
C TRP A 221 -21.89 14.07 0.70
N GLU A 222 -21.92 13.71 1.99
CA GLU A 222 -22.77 14.36 3.01
C GLU A 222 -22.09 15.61 3.60
N GLY A 223 -20.79 15.83 3.35
CA GLY A 223 -20.04 16.96 3.89
C GLY A 223 -19.72 16.81 5.38
N GLU A 224 -19.66 15.58 5.88
CA GLU A 224 -19.42 15.30 7.29
C GLU A 224 -17.93 15.15 7.60
N PHE A 225 -17.54 15.63 8.79
CA PHE A 225 -16.21 15.48 9.34
C PHE A 225 -16.30 15.22 10.85
N ASN A 226 -15.98 14.00 11.25
CA ASN A 226 -16.16 13.54 12.63
C ASN A 226 -14.83 13.06 13.22
N ARG A 227 -14.69 13.17 14.56
CA ARG A 227 -13.57 12.62 15.32
C ARG A 227 -14.10 11.71 16.42
N PHE A 228 -13.51 10.52 16.50
CA PHE A 228 -13.89 9.51 17.48
C PHE A 228 -12.69 9.13 18.34
N LYS A 229 -12.85 9.23 19.65
CA LYS A 229 -11.84 8.71 20.59
C LYS A 229 -11.89 7.20 20.58
N ILE A 230 -10.76 6.59 20.27
CA ILE A 230 -10.57 5.15 20.34
C ILE A 230 -9.81 4.83 21.62
N SER A 231 -10.23 3.79 22.34
CA SER A 231 -9.54 3.30 23.52
C SER A 231 -8.70 2.07 23.20
N SER A 232 -7.54 1.95 23.84
CA SER A 232 -6.77 0.71 23.78
C SER A 232 -7.53 -0.42 24.43
N LEU A 233 -7.53 -1.59 23.81
CA LEU A 233 -8.11 -2.79 24.39
C LEU A 233 -7.11 -3.39 25.41
N PRO A 234 -7.55 -3.69 26.65
CA PRO A 234 -6.66 -4.22 27.70
C PRO A 234 -5.92 -5.50 27.28
N ASP A 235 -6.61 -6.38 26.56
CA ASP A 235 -6.10 -7.68 26.13
C ASP A 235 -5.65 -7.72 24.67
N CYS A 236 -5.37 -6.57 24.06
CA CYS A 236 -4.90 -6.50 22.68
C CYS A 236 -3.55 -7.23 22.52
N PRO A 237 -3.49 -8.33 21.74
CA PRO A 237 -2.25 -9.12 21.61
C PRO A 237 -1.09 -8.27 21.06
N ALA A 238 -1.34 -7.46 20.04
CA ALA A 238 -0.29 -6.65 19.42
C ALA A 238 0.28 -5.59 20.39
N CYS A 239 -0.58 -4.94 21.21
CA CYS A 239 -0.12 -4.02 22.26
C CYS A 239 0.66 -4.73 23.37
N GLN A 240 0.43 -6.03 23.56
CA GLN A 240 1.18 -6.88 24.50
C GLN A 240 2.45 -7.50 23.88
N GLY A 241 2.84 -7.10 22.66
CA GLY A 241 4.06 -7.59 22.00
C GLY A 241 3.91 -8.96 21.34
N LYS A 242 2.67 -9.43 21.09
CA LYS A 242 2.38 -10.65 20.33
C LYS A 242 2.11 -10.29 18.87
N TYR A 243 3.11 -10.43 18.04
CA TYR A 243 3.08 -10.00 16.63
C TYR A 243 2.69 -11.17 15.71
N GLU A 244 1.43 -11.59 15.80
CA GLU A 244 0.96 -12.85 15.19
C GLU A 244 0.97 -12.84 13.66
N PHE A 245 0.79 -11.68 13.02
CA PHE A 245 0.92 -11.56 11.56
C PHE A 245 2.39 -11.56 11.13
N LEU A 246 3.25 -10.88 11.87
CA LEU A 246 4.67 -10.84 11.59
C LEU A 246 5.36 -12.20 11.85
N ASP A 247 4.87 -12.95 12.83
CA ASP A 247 5.34 -14.32 13.16
C ASP A 247 4.75 -15.38 12.22
N ALA A 248 3.97 -15.01 11.19
CA ALA A 248 3.28 -15.90 10.28
C ALA A 248 2.33 -16.92 10.96
N LYS A 249 1.83 -16.60 12.16
CA LYS A 249 0.82 -17.39 12.86
C LYS A 249 -0.58 -17.16 12.33
N LEU A 250 -0.83 -15.91 11.89
CA LEU A 250 -2.05 -15.47 11.22
C LEU A 250 -1.66 -14.89 9.84
N GLY A 251 -2.60 -14.90 8.91
CA GLY A 251 -2.40 -14.48 7.53
C GLY A 251 -2.39 -15.65 6.55
N THR A 252 -2.64 -15.35 5.28
CA THR A 252 -2.80 -16.34 4.22
C THR A 252 -1.52 -16.51 3.41
N ARG A 253 -1.24 -17.73 2.94
CA ARG A 253 -0.15 -18.03 2.00
C ARG A 253 -0.56 -17.79 0.53
N THR A 254 -1.86 -17.70 0.29
CA THR A 254 -2.48 -17.33 -0.99
C THR A 254 -3.46 -16.20 -0.72
N THR A 255 -3.46 -15.17 -1.54
CA THR A 255 -4.36 -14.02 -1.38
C THR A 255 -5.30 -13.98 -2.57
N SER A 256 -6.60 -14.23 -2.32
CA SER A 256 -7.65 -13.84 -3.27
C SER A 256 -7.61 -12.31 -3.41
N LEU A 257 -7.49 -11.80 -4.61
CA LEU A 257 -7.58 -10.38 -4.89
C LEU A 257 -9.06 -10.02 -4.95
N CYS A 258 -9.59 -9.61 -3.79
CA CYS A 258 -11.01 -9.28 -3.65
C CYS A 258 -11.46 -8.34 -4.77
N GLY A 259 -12.57 -8.71 -5.45
CA GLY A 259 -13.18 -7.91 -6.52
C GLY A 259 -12.53 -8.00 -7.90
N GLN A 260 -11.38 -8.62 -8.05
CA GLN A 260 -10.69 -8.74 -9.35
C GLN A 260 -10.88 -10.11 -10.03
N ASN A 261 -11.65 -11.04 -9.42
CA ASN A 261 -11.73 -12.44 -9.89
C ASN A 261 -10.33 -12.99 -10.20
N ALA A 262 -9.41 -12.84 -9.24
CA ALA A 262 -8.01 -13.17 -9.39
C ALA A 262 -7.42 -13.69 -8.07
N VAL A 263 -6.47 -14.61 -8.18
CA VAL A 263 -5.74 -15.18 -7.05
C VAL A 263 -4.25 -14.93 -7.21
N GLN A 264 -3.63 -14.35 -6.19
CA GLN A 264 -2.19 -14.27 -6.11
C GLN A 264 -1.62 -15.54 -5.50
N VAL A 265 -0.63 -16.10 -6.17
CA VAL A 265 0.15 -17.26 -5.71
C VAL A 265 1.57 -16.80 -5.38
N LEU A 266 2.01 -17.08 -4.13
CA LEU A 266 3.36 -16.83 -3.66
C LEU A 266 4.06 -18.17 -3.44
N ASN A 267 5.30 -18.29 -3.94
CA ASN A 267 6.17 -19.41 -3.60
C ASN A 267 7.41 -18.88 -2.88
N PRO A 268 7.46 -18.95 -1.54
CA PRO A 268 8.54 -18.37 -0.73
C PRO A 268 9.93 -18.95 -1.01
N GLY A 269 10.01 -20.10 -1.69
CA GLY A 269 11.28 -20.76 -2.06
C GLY A 269 11.82 -20.38 -3.43
N THR A 270 11.12 -19.53 -4.19
CA THR A 270 11.49 -19.21 -5.56
C THR A 270 12.64 -18.21 -5.59
N LYS A 271 13.69 -18.53 -6.33
CA LYS A 271 14.74 -17.60 -6.72
C LYS A 271 14.21 -16.66 -7.81
N GLU A 272 14.91 -15.55 -8.03
CA GLU A 272 14.60 -14.62 -9.12
C GLU A 272 14.35 -15.34 -10.45
N VAL A 273 13.20 -15.05 -11.09
CA VAL A 273 12.74 -15.70 -12.33
C VAL A 273 13.17 -14.87 -13.53
N SER A 274 13.89 -15.47 -14.46
CA SER A 274 14.13 -14.85 -15.76
C SER A 274 12.85 -14.84 -16.59
N LEU A 275 12.23 -13.67 -16.73
CA LEU A 275 11.00 -13.50 -17.51
C LEU A 275 11.17 -13.85 -18.98
N GLU A 276 12.36 -13.61 -19.56
CA GLU A 276 12.71 -13.98 -20.94
C GLU A 276 12.73 -15.50 -21.13
N SER A 277 13.40 -16.22 -20.21
CA SER A 277 13.47 -17.69 -20.25
C SER A 277 12.06 -18.30 -20.06
N LEU A 278 11.26 -17.72 -19.17
CA LEU A 278 9.90 -18.15 -18.93
C LEU A 278 9.00 -17.85 -20.14
N ALA A 279 9.13 -16.69 -20.78
CA ALA A 279 8.41 -16.34 -21.99
C ALA A 279 8.67 -17.36 -23.12
N THR A 280 9.91 -17.77 -23.27
CA THR A 280 10.30 -18.76 -24.29
C THR A 280 9.60 -20.10 -24.06
N LYS A 281 9.49 -20.55 -22.80
CA LYS A 281 8.78 -21.78 -22.43
C LYS A 281 7.27 -21.68 -22.66
N LEU A 282 6.66 -20.57 -22.27
CA LEU A 282 5.22 -20.40 -22.28
C LEU A 282 4.63 -20.08 -23.66
N ARG A 283 5.44 -19.62 -24.61
CA ARG A 283 4.98 -19.36 -26.01
C ARG A 283 4.41 -20.60 -26.71
N SER A 284 4.79 -21.79 -26.29
CA SER A 284 4.26 -23.06 -26.83
C SER A 284 2.86 -23.41 -26.31
N VAL A 285 2.41 -22.78 -25.20
CA VAL A 285 1.16 -23.14 -24.53
C VAL A 285 0.15 -22.01 -24.48
N GLY A 286 0.56 -20.78 -24.75
CA GLY A 286 -0.33 -19.63 -24.70
C GLY A 286 0.23 -18.39 -25.38
N LYS A 287 -0.57 -17.32 -25.39
CA LYS A 287 -0.17 -16.01 -25.90
C LYS A 287 0.64 -15.29 -24.82
N VAL A 288 1.90 -14.96 -25.10
CA VAL A 288 2.83 -14.40 -24.13
C VAL A 288 3.31 -13.03 -24.57
N SER A 289 3.24 -12.07 -23.63
CA SER A 289 3.94 -10.79 -23.69
C SER A 289 4.74 -10.57 -22.41
N TYR A 290 5.88 -9.90 -22.48
CA TYR A 290 6.67 -9.57 -21.30
C TYR A 290 7.47 -8.29 -21.49
N ASN A 291 7.83 -7.68 -20.37
CA ASN A 291 8.79 -6.58 -20.28
C ASN A 291 9.75 -6.85 -19.09
N GLU A 292 10.55 -5.88 -18.69
CA GLU A 292 11.48 -6.01 -17.57
C GLU A 292 10.81 -6.21 -16.19
N PHE A 293 9.49 -5.94 -16.07
CA PHE A 293 8.76 -5.93 -14.80
C PHE A 293 7.83 -7.13 -14.62
N MET A 294 7.27 -7.65 -15.71
CA MET A 294 6.30 -8.74 -15.66
C MET A 294 6.20 -9.50 -16.98
N LEU A 295 5.68 -10.72 -16.88
CA LEU A 295 5.24 -11.55 -18.01
C LEU A 295 3.74 -11.79 -17.90
N ARG A 296 3.02 -11.63 -19.00
CA ARG A 296 1.60 -12.02 -19.14
C ARG A 296 1.51 -13.23 -20.05
N CYS A 297 0.73 -14.22 -19.64
CA CYS A 297 0.45 -15.41 -20.41
C CYS A 297 -1.05 -15.70 -20.38
N GLU A 298 -1.70 -15.70 -21.54
CA GLU A 298 -3.08 -16.14 -21.69
C GLU A 298 -3.08 -17.65 -22.00
N VAL A 299 -3.69 -18.45 -21.15
CA VAL A 299 -3.71 -19.92 -21.22
C VAL A 299 -5.00 -20.48 -20.61
N ASP A 300 -5.67 -21.41 -21.28
CA ASP A 300 -6.86 -22.12 -20.79
C ASP A 300 -8.00 -21.21 -20.24
N ASN A 301 -8.27 -20.05 -20.87
CA ASN A 301 -9.19 -19.00 -20.42
C ASN A 301 -8.77 -18.21 -19.18
N TYR A 302 -7.55 -18.39 -18.70
CA TYR A 302 -6.95 -17.65 -17.59
C TYR A 302 -5.86 -16.72 -18.11
N GLU A 303 -5.69 -15.58 -17.42
CA GLU A 303 -4.52 -14.71 -17.62
C GLU A 303 -3.60 -14.88 -16.41
N MET A 304 -2.37 -15.30 -16.65
CA MET A 304 -1.33 -15.36 -15.63
C MET A 304 -0.38 -14.18 -15.78
N VAL A 305 -0.20 -13.41 -14.73
CA VAL A 305 0.79 -12.33 -14.67
C VAL A 305 1.90 -12.74 -13.70
N VAL A 306 3.10 -12.92 -14.20
CA VAL A 306 4.26 -13.41 -13.43
C VAL A 306 5.27 -12.31 -13.25
N PHE A 307 5.82 -12.20 -12.05
CA PHE A 307 6.79 -11.18 -11.65
C PHE A 307 8.19 -11.80 -11.46
N PRO A 308 9.27 -10.97 -11.51
CA PRO A 308 10.64 -11.46 -11.35
C PRO A 308 10.90 -12.14 -10.00
N ASP A 309 10.16 -11.80 -8.95
CA ASP A 309 10.24 -12.41 -7.62
C ASP A 309 9.57 -13.82 -7.55
N GLY A 310 9.07 -14.31 -8.67
CA GLY A 310 8.39 -15.61 -8.77
C GLY A 310 6.92 -15.60 -8.37
N ARG A 311 6.41 -14.48 -7.91
CA ARG A 311 4.99 -14.28 -7.64
C ARG A 311 4.18 -14.34 -8.94
N ALA A 312 2.98 -14.91 -8.91
CA ALA A 312 2.04 -14.86 -10.03
C ALA A 312 0.63 -14.45 -9.58
N ILE A 313 -0.06 -13.69 -10.42
CA ILE A 313 -1.48 -13.40 -10.30
C ILE A 313 -2.19 -14.21 -11.39
N VAL A 314 -3.14 -15.03 -11.00
CA VAL A 314 -4.00 -15.80 -11.91
C VAL A 314 -5.35 -15.13 -11.92
N LYS A 315 -5.72 -14.52 -13.05
CA LYS A 315 -6.99 -13.85 -13.28
C LYS A 315 -8.04 -14.80 -13.85
N ASN A 316 -9.31 -14.40 -13.78
CA ASN A 316 -10.50 -15.14 -14.20
C ASN A 316 -10.79 -16.36 -13.32
N THR A 317 -10.33 -16.35 -12.07
CA THR A 317 -10.68 -17.32 -11.04
C THR A 317 -10.54 -16.72 -9.65
N ASP A 318 -11.39 -17.15 -8.73
CA ASP A 318 -11.32 -16.93 -7.28
C ASP A 318 -10.95 -18.22 -6.53
N ASP A 319 -10.78 -19.34 -7.25
CA ASP A 319 -10.39 -20.64 -6.68
C ASP A 319 -8.87 -20.70 -6.49
N GLU A 320 -8.45 -20.64 -5.22
CA GLU A 320 -7.03 -20.71 -4.83
C GLU A 320 -6.38 -22.05 -5.18
N SER A 321 -7.13 -23.15 -5.16
CA SER A 321 -6.60 -24.48 -5.48
C SER A 321 -6.32 -24.59 -6.97
N LEU A 322 -7.23 -24.07 -7.80
CA LEU A 322 -7.07 -23.97 -9.23
C LEU A 322 -5.88 -23.06 -9.60
N ALA A 323 -5.79 -21.90 -8.97
CA ALA A 323 -4.68 -20.96 -9.23
C ALA A 323 -3.32 -21.57 -8.89
N ARG A 324 -3.20 -22.29 -7.76
CA ARG A 324 -1.98 -23.03 -7.41
C ARG A 324 -1.69 -24.15 -8.41
N GLY A 325 -2.71 -24.85 -8.90
CA GLY A 325 -2.57 -25.86 -9.93
C GLY A 325 -2.04 -25.30 -11.25
N LEU A 326 -2.56 -24.17 -11.69
CA LEU A 326 -2.09 -23.46 -12.90
C LEU A 326 -0.65 -22.96 -12.71
N TYR A 327 -0.34 -22.38 -11.55
CA TYR A 327 1.01 -21.94 -11.20
C TYR A 327 2.01 -23.13 -11.27
N ALA A 328 1.72 -24.23 -10.63
CA ALA A 328 2.57 -25.43 -10.65
C ALA A 328 2.71 -26.01 -12.07
N LYS A 329 1.62 -26.08 -12.83
CA LYS A 329 1.59 -26.63 -14.20
C LYS A 329 2.46 -25.84 -15.17
N TYR A 330 2.39 -24.52 -15.13
CA TYR A 330 3.03 -23.67 -16.16
C TYR A 330 4.36 -23.06 -15.71
N LEU A 331 4.53 -22.78 -14.43
CA LEU A 331 5.76 -22.22 -13.90
C LEU A 331 6.72 -23.30 -13.37
N GLY A 332 6.17 -24.48 -12.98
CA GLY A 332 6.99 -25.64 -12.59
C GLY A 332 7.69 -25.43 -11.24
N MET A 333 7.10 -24.63 -10.37
CA MET A 333 7.68 -24.25 -9.09
C MET A 333 6.78 -24.65 -7.93
#